data_f31200b31dee24d2b3a04781d7630d4a
#
_entry.id   f31200b31dee24d2b3a04781d7630d4a
#
_cell.length_a   1.000
_cell.length_b   1.000
_cell.length_c   1.000
_cell.angle_alpha   90.00
_cell.angle_beta   90.00
_cell.angle_gamma   90.00
#
_symmetry.space_group_name_H-M   'P 1'
#
loop_
_entity.id
_entity.type
_entity.pdbx_description
1 polymer ?
#
loop_
_entity_poly.entity_id
_entity_poly.type
_entity_poly.pdbx_seq_one_letter_code
_entity_poly.pdbx_strand_id
1 'polypeptide(L)' 'MRNPAFTYYCHSMTKWEYATVPLLVHATKQILDNWGLDGWELVQVVPAPNSENLIAYMKRPLA' A
#
# COMPACT_ATOMS: atom_id res chain seq x y z
N MET A 1 8.57 21.00 16.99
CA MET A 1 7.82 20.36 17.29
C MET A 1 7.36 20.29 17.08
N ARG A 2 7.61 20.36 17.02
CA ARG A 2 6.77 19.66 17.17
C ARG A 2 6.66 19.39 17.46
N ASN A 3 7.11 19.36 17.36
CA ASN A 3 6.56 18.60 17.86
C ASN A 3 6.34 18.23 17.90
N PRO A 4 6.80 17.98 18.01
CA PRO A 4 6.26 17.08 18.19
C PRO A 4 5.83 16.76 18.52
N ALA A 5 5.93 16.66 18.77
CA ALA A 5 5.01 16.05 19.14
C ALA A 5 4.28 16.34 19.04
N PHE A 6 4.29 16.53 18.76
CA PHE A 6 3.22 16.41 18.74
C PHE A 6 2.63 16.28 18.21
N THR A 7 2.73 16.15 17.98
CA THR A 7 2.12 15.57 17.55
C THR A 7 2.17 14.84 17.25
N TYR A 8 2.21 14.03 17.52
CA TYR A 8 2.06 13.03 17.38
C TYR A 8 1.36 12.30 17.87
N TYR A 9 0.85 12.23 18.44
CA TYR A 9 0.16 11.48 18.99
C TYR A 9 -0.95 10.86 18.39
N CYS A 10 -1.84 11.30 17.72
CA CYS A 10 -2.97 10.81 17.00
C CYS A 10 -2.62 9.85 15.94
N HIS A 11 -1.52 10.04 15.30
CA HIS A 11 -1.18 9.10 14.29
C HIS A 11 -0.86 7.75 14.83
N SER A 12 -0.42 7.62 16.05
CA SER A 12 -0.09 6.34 16.62
C SER A 12 -1.35 5.51 16.87
N MET A 13 -2.53 6.15 16.74
CA MET A 13 -3.80 5.43 16.91
C MET A 13 -4.34 4.89 15.59
N THR A 14 -3.73 5.21 14.48
CA THR A 14 -4.18 4.70 13.19
C THR A 14 -3.84 3.24 13.05
N LYS A 15 -4.83 2.45 12.66
CA LYS A 15 -4.64 1.05 12.37
C LYS A 15 -4.76 0.84 10.88
N TRP A 16 -4.04 -0.14 10.36
CA TRP A 16 -3.93 -0.36 8.93
C TRP A 16 -4.32 -1.78 8.59
N GLU A 17 -4.89 -1.97 7.42
CA GLU A 17 -4.99 -3.30 6.83
C GLU A 17 -4.09 -3.35 5.61
N TYR A 18 -3.61 -4.55 5.30
CA TYR A 18 -2.64 -4.77 4.23
C TYR A 18 -3.15 -5.77 3.23
N ALA A 19 -2.71 -5.62 1.99
CA ALA A 19 -3.02 -6.57 0.93
C ALA A 19 -1.75 -6.85 0.14
N THR A 20 -1.61 -8.09 -0.32
CA THR A 20 -0.59 -8.47 -1.28
C THR A 20 -1.30 -8.72 -2.60
N VAL A 21 -0.83 -8.05 -3.65
CA VAL A 21 -1.52 -8.02 -4.93
C VAL A 21 -0.58 -8.45 -6.03
N PRO A 22 -0.93 -9.48 -6.81
CA PRO A 22 -0.10 -9.79 -7.97
C PRO A 22 -0.23 -8.69 -9.02
N LEU A 23 0.91 -8.22 -9.52
CA LEU A 23 0.94 -7.21 -10.56
C LEU A 23 1.39 -7.85 -11.86
N LEU A 24 0.49 -7.91 -12.82
CA LEU A 24 0.84 -8.38 -14.14
C LEU A 24 1.63 -7.31 -14.85
N VAL A 25 2.77 -7.68 -15.42
CA VAL A 25 3.70 -6.69 -15.99
C VAL A 25 3.07 -5.89 -17.13
N HIS A 26 2.03 -6.41 -17.78
CA HIS A 26 1.38 -5.71 -18.87
C HIS A 26 0.31 -4.72 -18.42
N ALA A 27 -0.05 -4.73 -17.15
CA ALA A 27 -1.19 -3.96 -16.67
C ALA A 27 -0.96 -3.36 -15.29
N THR A 28 0.28 -3.01 -14.98
CA THR A 28 0.63 -2.54 -13.64
C THR A 28 -0.16 -1.29 -13.25
N LYS A 29 -0.22 -0.32 -14.15
CA LYS A 29 -0.91 0.92 -13.84
C LYS A 29 -2.40 0.69 -13.60
N GLN A 30 -3.02 -0.12 -14.47
CA GLN A 30 -4.45 -0.36 -14.35
C GLN A 30 -4.80 -1.06 -13.03
N ILE A 31 -3.99 -2.06 -12.66
CA ILE A 31 -4.21 -2.78 -11.42
C ILE A 31 -4.04 -1.84 -10.22
N LEU A 32 -2.97 -1.05 -10.21
CA LEU A 32 -2.72 -0.13 -9.11
C LEU A 32 -3.80 0.94 -9.03
N ASP A 33 -4.25 1.46 -10.17
CA ASP A 33 -5.30 2.47 -10.17
C ASP A 33 -6.60 1.92 -9.60
N ASN A 34 -6.95 0.67 -9.94
CA ASN A 34 -8.16 0.05 -9.42
C ASN A 34 -8.11 -0.10 -7.91
N TRP A 35 -6.97 -0.51 -7.37
CA TRP A 35 -6.83 -0.63 -5.92
C TRP A 35 -6.85 0.74 -5.26
N GLY A 36 -6.22 1.73 -5.92
CA GLY A 36 -6.22 3.10 -5.40
C GLY A 36 -7.61 3.70 -5.29
N LEU A 37 -8.52 3.34 -6.20
CA LEU A 37 -9.90 3.81 -6.13
C LEU A 37 -10.61 3.32 -4.88
N ASP A 38 -10.17 2.20 -4.31
CA ASP A 38 -10.72 1.67 -3.08
C ASP A 38 -9.97 2.16 -1.83
N GLY A 39 -9.10 3.14 -2.01
CA GLY A 39 -8.41 3.76 -0.88
C GLY A 39 -7.07 3.12 -0.52
N TRP A 40 -6.60 2.17 -1.33
CA TRP A 40 -5.33 1.50 -1.05
C TRP A 40 -4.15 2.35 -1.49
N GLU A 41 -3.12 2.33 -0.68
CA GLU A 41 -1.87 3.04 -0.94
C GLU A 41 -0.76 2.01 -1.15
N LEU A 42 0.05 2.23 -2.17
CA LEU A 42 1.16 1.33 -2.46
C LEU A 42 2.29 1.53 -1.46
N VAL A 43 2.75 0.43 -0.87
CA VAL A 43 3.89 0.45 0.05
C VAL A 43 5.15 0.07 -0.68
N GLN A 44 5.11 -1.03 -1.42
CA GLN A 44 6.31 -1.53 -2.09
C GLN A 44 5.93 -2.52 -3.18
N VAL A 45 6.78 -2.63 -4.20
CA VAL A 45 6.66 -3.63 -5.26
C VAL A 45 7.94 -4.46 -5.24
N VAL A 46 7.78 -5.78 -5.30
CA VAL A 46 8.92 -6.69 -5.36
C VAL A 46 8.70 -7.70 -6.49
N PRO A 47 9.77 -8.30 -7.02
CA PRO A 47 9.62 -9.34 -8.03
C PRO A 47 8.99 -10.59 -7.42
N ALA A 48 8.09 -11.24 -8.17
CA ALA A 48 7.52 -12.50 -7.73
C ALA A 48 8.52 -13.63 -8.00
N PRO A 49 8.68 -14.60 -7.07
CA PRO A 49 9.56 -15.73 -7.31
C PRO A 49 9.05 -16.56 -8.49
N ASN A 50 9.97 -17.01 -9.33
CA ASN A 50 9.64 -17.91 -10.43
C ASN A 50 8.60 -17.37 -11.41
N SER A 51 8.51 -16.04 -11.53
CA SER A 51 7.53 -15.41 -12.39
C SER A 51 8.09 -14.10 -12.88
N GLU A 52 7.68 -13.67 -14.06
CA GLU A 52 8.06 -12.34 -14.54
C GLU A 52 7.14 -11.25 -13.99
N ASN A 53 6.10 -11.65 -13.27
CA ASN A 53 5.20 -10.68 -12.66
C ASN A 53 5.78 -10.13 -11.37
N LEU A 54 5.08 -9.15 -10.79
CA LEU A 54 5.51 -8.47 -9.58
C LEU A 54 4.47 -8.68 -8.49
N ILE A 55 4.87 -8.39 -7.26
CA ILE A 55 3.95 -8.40 -6.13
C ILE A 55 3.94 -7.00 -5.53
N ALA A 56 2.74 -6.44 -5.36
CA ALA A 56 2.58 -5.16 -4.71
C ALA A 56 2.05 -5.36 -3.30
N TYR A 57 2.66 -4.66 -2.36
CA TYR A 57 2.17 -4.61 -0.98
C TYR A 57 1.45 -3.29 -0.80
N MET A 58 0.22 -3.36 -0.37
CA MET A 58 -0.64 -2.19 -0.25
C MET A 58 -1.21 -2.10 1.15
N LYS A 59 -1.57 -0.90 1.56
CA LYS A 59 -2.18 -0.68 2.86
C LYS A 59 -3.29 0.35 2.73
N ARG A 60 -4.21 0.31 3.69
CA ARG A 60 -5.16 1.41 3.85
C ARG A 60 -5.60 1.45 5.30
N PRO A 61 -6.04 2.62 5.78
CA PRO A 61 -6.50 2.72 7.16
C PRO A 61 -7.74 1.85 7.39
N LEU A 62 -7.81 1.23 8.54
CA LEU A 62 -9.04 0.59 8.98
C LEU A 62 -10.03 1.66 9.36
N ALA A 63 -11.27 1.49 8.92
CA ALA A 63 -12.31 2.48 9.15
C ALA A 63 -12.72 2.55 10.63
#